data_8c0b526e4cce2096fd42eafe61e8eb8f
#
_entry.id   8c0b526e4cce2096fd42eafe61e8eb8f
#
_cell.length_a   1.000
_cell.length_b   1.000
_cell.length_c   1.000
_cell.angle_alpha   90.00
_cell.angle_beta   90.00
_cell.angle_gamma   90.00
#
_symmetry.space_group_name_H-M   'P 1'
#
loop_
_entity.id
_entity.type
_entity.pdbx_description
1 polymer ?
#
loop_
_entity_poly.entity_id
_entity_poly.type
_entity_poly.pdbx_seq_one_letter_code
_entity_poly.pdbx_strand_id
1 'polypeptide(L)'
;MMSRAATVKATWAECNRSTMRDWGRYPKRQIPNPAVQFLGQVCEFSYFFVFLPAETIKTLNIMTITAADIKIGMCIEMDGKTFLVVDFQHCKPGKGPAFVRSKLKNLENGRVLENTFSSVSQKIEQVRVERRPYQFTYEDDLGAHFMHCETFEEINIDKNLIENYDLMADGQVVEVMYRTDNDAVLSAELPPIVDMEVVYTEPGIKGDTASTNSLKPATVNTGATIKVPLFINTGDKIRVDTRTRAYYERIK
;
A
#
# COMPACT_ATOMS: atom_id res chain seq x y z
N MET A 1 -5.10 32.88 -22.59
CA MET A 1 -4.09 32.83 -21.52
C MET A 1 -2.95 31.87 -21.90
N MET A 2 -2.27 32.10 -23.00
CA MET A 2 -1.17 31.26 -23.50
C MET A 2 0.06 32.12 -23.89
N SER A 3 0.56 32.98 -22.99
CA SER A 3 1.67 33.87 -23.34
C SER A 3 2.78 34.01 -22.29
N ARG A 4 2.69 33.38 -21.13
CA ARG A 4 3.76 33.52 -20.08
C ARG A 4 4.80 32.39 -20.03
N ALA A 5 4.50 31.22 -20.57
CA ALA A 5 5.43 30.08 -20.53
C ALA A 5 6.49 30.10 -21.64
N ALA A 6 6.22 30.78 -22.75
CA ALA A 6 7.16 30.88 -23.88
C ALA A 6 8.30 31.89 -23.61
N THR A 7 8.04 32.97 -22.87
CA THR A 7 9.00 34.06 -22.60
C THR A 7 10.12 33.64 -21.64
N VAL A 8 9.82 32.75 -20.69
CA VAL A 8 10.83 32.28 -19.70
C VAL A 8 11.83 31.29 -20.34
N LYS A 9 11.41 30.51 -21.33
CA LYS A 9 12.31 29.57 -22.03
C LYS A 9 13.26 30.27 -23.00
N ALA A 10 12.86 31.39 -23.60
CA ALA A 10 13.71 32.16 -24.51
C ALA A 10 14.85 32.90 -23.78
N THR A 11 14.58 33.44 -22.60
CA THR A 11 15.59 34.13 -21.79
C THR A 11 16.68 33.20 -21.21
N TRP A 12 16.33 31.93 -20.93
CA TRP A 12 17.31 30.94 -20.44
C TRP A 12 18.26 30.43 -21.56
N ALA A 13 17.76 30.32 -22.77
CA ALA A 13 18.56 29.89 -23.91
C ALA A 13 19.49 30.99 -24.45
N GLU A 14 19.14 32.26 -24.26
CA GLU A 14 20.00 33.41 -24.66
C GLU A 14 21.09 33.68 -23.64
N CYS A 15 20.83 33.52 -22.34
CA CYS A 15 21.85 33.66 -21.29
C CYS A 15 22.95 32.59 -21.41
N ASN A 16 22.61 31.37 -21.85
CA ASN A 16 23.57 30.26 -21.98
C ASN A 16 24.41 30.36 -23.26
N ARG A 17 24.01 31.14 -24.29
CA ARG A 17 24.77 31.34 -25.51
C ARG A 17 25.74 32.52 -25.47
N SER A 18 25.48 33.53 -24.64
CA SER A 18 26.38 34.68 -24.48
C SER A 18 27.57 34.34 -23.60
N THR A 19 27.41 33.55 -22.56
CA THR A 19 28.48 33.15 -21.65
C THR A 19 29.48 32.15 -22.25
N MET A 20 29.08 31.33 -23.23
CA MET A 20 30.01 30.38 -23.87
C MET A 20 30.87 30.98 -24.97
N ARG A 21 30.53 32.16 -25.54
CA ARG A 21 31.31 32.77 -26.62
C ARG A 21 32.48 33.63 -26.12
N ASP A 22 32.46 34.10 -24.89
CA ASP A 22 33.48 34.99 -24.37
C ASP A 22 34.60 34.28 -23.59
N TRP A 23 34.43 33.00 -23.24
CA TRP A 23 35.47 32.24 -22.53
C TRP A 23 36.66 31.80 -23.39
N GLY A 24 36.56 31.87 -24.73
CA GLY A 24 37.65 31.53 -25.65
C GLY A 24 38.70 32.62 -25.91
N ARG A 25 38.52 33.82 -25.37
CA ARG A 25 39.29 34.98 -25.75
C ARG A 25 40.28 35.51 -24.70
N TYR A 26 40.40 34.87 -23.54
CA TYR A 26 41.34 35.24 -22.51
C TYR A 26 42.56 34.31 -22.50
N PRO A 27 43.80 34.84 -22.62
CA PRO A 27 45.00 34.03 -22.55
C PRO A 27 45.21 33.52 -21.11
N LYS A 28 45.47 32.22 -21.00
CA LYS A 28 45.60 31.43 -19.74
C LYS A 28 46.74 31.87 -18.77
N ARG A 29 47.25 33.11 -18.83
CA ARG A 29 48.45 33.45 -18.08
C ARG A 29 48.33 34.58 -17.06
N GLN A 30 47.20 35.03 -16.63
CA GLN A 30 47.16 36.03 -15.54
C GLN A 30 45.85 35.94 -14.74
N ILE A 31 45.80 35.07 -13.77
CA ILE A 31 44.82 35.17 -12.68
C ILE A 31 45.56 34.99 -11.36
N PRO A 32 46.04 36.06 -10.73
CA PRO A 32 46.55 35.99 -9.38
C PRO A 32 45.48 36.42 -8.37
N ASN A 33 44.44 35.65 -8.23
CA ASN A 33 43.47 35.91 -7.16
C ASN A 33 42.98 34.61 -6.56
N PRO A 34 43.35 34.24 -5.33
CA PRO A 34 42.98 32.97 -4.70
C PRO A 34 41.48 32.83 -4.50
N ALA A 35 40.69 33.91 -4.60
CA ALA A 35 39.23 33.86 -4.50
C ALA A 35 38.57 33.21 -5.72
N VAL A 36 39.19 33.23 -6.91
CA VAL A 36 38.62 32.61 -8.12
C VAL A 36 38.91 31.11 -8.18
N GLN A 37 40.00 30.65 -7.54
CA GLN A 37 40.26 29.21 -7.38
C GLN A 37 39.24 28.55 -6.45
N PHE A 38 38.75 29.27 -5.43
CA PHE A 38 37.72 28.75 -4.51
C PHE A 38 36.37 28.62 -5.18
N LEU A 39 36.01 29.53 -6.09
CA LEU A 39 34.74 29.44 -6.88
C LEU A 39 34.77 28.32 -7.93
N GLY A 40 35.93 28.02 -8.50
CA GLY A 40 36.09 26.88 -9.41
C GLY A 40 35.92 25.54 -8.72
N GLN A 41 36.41 25.40 -7.49
CA GLN A 41 36.28 24.17 -6.72
C GLN A 41 34.85 23.93 -6.21
N VAL A 42 34.13 25.00 -5.87
CA VAL A 42 32.72 24.90 -5.45
C VAL A 42 31.81 24.54 -6.64
N CYS A 43 32.13 25.00 -7.86
CA CYS A 43 31.37 24.59 -9.05
C CYS A 43 31.62 23.12 -9.44
N GLU A 44 32.83 22.59 -9.30
CA GLU A 44 33.08 21.15 -9.54
C GLU A 44 32.39 20.25 -8.48
N PHE A 45 32.32 20.70 -7.22
CA PHE A 45 31.62 19.98 -6.18
C PHE A 45 30.08 20.01 -6.38
N SER A 46 29.54 21.10 -6.97
CA SER A 46 28.11 21.21 -7.27
C SER A 46 27.70 20.31 -8.45
N TYR A 47 28.57 20.12 -9.44
CA TYR A 47 28.33 19.23 -10.56
C TYR A 47 28.47 17.75 -10.17
N PHE A 48 29.29 17.42 -9.17
CA PHE A 48 29.39 16.03 -8.68
C PHE A 48 28.19 15.62 -7.85
N PHE A 49 27.48 16.59 -7.23
CA PHE A 49 26.27 16.29 -6.45
C PHE A 49 25.01 16.08 -7.31
N VAL A 50 25.00 16.57 -8.56
CA VAL A 50 23.85 16.44 -9.49
C VAL A 50 23.88 15.11 -10.25
N PHE A 51 25.02 14.39 -10.25
CA PHE A 51 25.19 13.10 -10.95
C PHE A 51 25.26 11.89 -10.01
N LEU A 52 24.82 12.02 -8.76
CA LEU A 52 24.53 10.84 -7.95
C LEU A 52 23.30 10.16 -8.59
N PRO A 53 23.44 8.92 -9.08
CA PRO A 53 22.31 8.21 -9.66
C PRO A 53 21.19 8.15 -8.61
N ALA A 54 19.97 8.37 -9.07
CA ALA A 54 18.75 8.38 -8.21
C ALA A 54 18.58 7.10 -7.35
N GLU A 55 19.35 6.08 -7.64
CA GLU A 55 19.41 4.84 -6.84
C GLU A 55 20.10 5.00 -5.48
N THR A 56 20.99 5.98 -5.32
CA THR A 56 21.70 6.19 -4.03
C THR A 56 20.81 6.91 -3.00
N ILE A 57 19.72 7.57 -3.43
CA ILE A 57 18.79 8.25 -2.53
C ILE A 57 17.75 7.27 -1.96
N LYS A 58 17.52 6.13 -2.61
CA LYS A 58 16.59 5.07 -2.14
C LYS A 58 17.06 4.36 -0.85
N THR A 59 18.34 4.44 -0.51
CA THR A 59 18.90 3.71 0.64
C THR A 59 18.79 4.44 1.98
N LEU A 60 18.32 5.69 2.03
CA LEU A 60 18.31 6.50 3.24
C LEU A 60 17.08 6.33 4.16
N ASN A 61 16.04 5.66 3.71
CA ASN A 61 14.80 5.48 4.49
C ASN A 61 14.49 4.03 4.90
N ILE A 62 15.37 3.07 4.63
CA ILE A 62 15.14 1.69 5.03
C ILE A 62 15.43 1.56 6.53
N MET A 63 14.38 1.45 7.32
CA MET A 63 14.52 1.10 8.74
C MET A 63 14.83 -0.38 8.86
N THR A 64 16.06 -0.69 9.25
CA THR A 64 16.46 -2.08 9.53
C THR A 64 16.13 -2.41 10.99
N ILE A 65 15.32 -3.44 11.19
CA ILE A 65 14.99 -4.00 12.50
C ILE A 65 15.63 -5.38 12.68
N THR A 66 15.67 -5.88 13.91
CA THR A 66 16.10 -7.26 14.16
C THR A 66 14.89 -8.20 14.21
N ALA A 67 15.12 -9.49 13.93
CA ALA A 67 14.05 -10.49 14.04
C ALA A 67 13.44 -10.58 15.45
N ALA A 68 14.15 -10.08 16.48
CA ALA A 68 13.62 -9.95 17.83
C ALA A 68 12.53 -8.90 17.99
N ASP A 69 12.57 -7.85 17.16
CA ASP A 69 11.69 -6.68 17.28
C ASP A 69 10.42 -6.81 16.41
N ILE A 70 10.23 -7.95 15.75
CA ILE A 70 9.03 -8.22 14.94
C ILE A 70 7.78 -8.15 15.81
N LYS A 71 6.75 -7.47 15.29
CA LYS A 71 5.42 -7.37 15.92
C LYS A 71 4.34 -7.69 14.88
N ILE A 72 3.19 -8.14 15.36
CA ILE A 72 2.00 -8.34 14.51
C ILE A 72 1.57 -7.00 13.92
N GLY A 73 1.24 -7.00 12.63
CA GLY A 73 0.83 -5.82 11.88
C GLY A 73 1.98 -4.98 11.31
N MET A 74 3.24 -5.38 11.49
CA MET A 74 4.39 -4.74 10.83
C MET A 74 4.51 -5.23 9.39
N CYS A 75 4.92 -4.32 8.50
CA CYS A 75 5.29 -4.66 7.13
C CYS A 75 6.80 -4.78 7.01
N ILE A 76 7.26 -5.85 6.37
CA ILE A 76 8.67 -6.16 6.13
C ILE A 76 8.89 -6.43 4.65
N GLU A 77 10.09 -6.12 4.16
CA GLU A 77 10.50 -6.44 2.80
C GLU A 77 11.40 -7.67 2.80
N MET A 78 11.08 -8.62 1.92
CA MET A 78 11.90 -9.81 1.65
C MET A 78 11.83 -10.12 0.17
N ASP A 79 12.99 -10.30 -0.45
CA ASP A 79 13.12 -10.65 -1.88
C ASP A 79 12.39 -9.66 -2.80
N GLY A 80 12.39 -8.36 -2.44
CA GLY A 80 11.71 -7.30 -3.20
C GLY A 80 10.18 -7.30 -3.10
N LYS A 81 9.60 -8.09 -2.18
CA LYS A 81 8.16 -8.16 -1.94
C LYS A 81 7.82 -7.70 -0.53
N THR A 82 6.67 -7.07 -0.40
CA THR A 82 6.17 -6.59 0.90
C THR A 82 5.27 -7.62 1.56
N PHE A 83 5.59 -7.95 2.81
CA PHE A 83 4.86 -8.90 3.63
C PHE A 83 4.34 -8.24 4.90
N LEU A 84 3.10 -8.56 5.26
CA LEU A 84 2.50 -8.21 6.53
C LEU A 84 2.72 -9.35 7.53
N VAL A 85 3.21 -9.04 8.72
CA VAL A 85 3.36 -10.02 9.81
C VAL A 85 2.00 -10.29 10.44
N VAL A 86 1.47 -11.49 10.24
CA VAL A 86 0.18 -11.93 10.80
C VAL A 86 0.37 -12.53 12.19
N ASP A 87 1.42 -13.33 12.36
CA ASP A 87 1.71 -14.02 13.62
C ASP A 87 3.22 -14.26 13.74
N PHE A 88 3.72 -14.33 14.99
CA PHE A 88 5.12 -14.67 15.22
C PHE A 88 5.31 -15.41 16.56
N GLN A 89 6.31 -16.27 16.61
CA GLN A 89 6.67 -17.02 17.80
C GLN A 89 8.18 -16.99 18.02
N HIS A 90 8.59 -16.58 19.22
CA HIS A 90 9.97 -16.71 19.66
C HIS A 90 10.20 -18.11 20.23
N CYS A 91 11.06 -18.88 19.56
CA CYS A 91 11.44 -20.21 19.99
C CYS A 91 12.84 -20.17 20.61
N LYS A 92 12.93 -20.57 21.89
CA LYS A 92 14.19 -20.71 22.63
C LYS A 92 14.38 -22.19 22.97
N PRO A 93 15.01 -22.96 22.09
CA PRO A 93 15.32 -24.37 22.40
C PRO A 93 16.33 -24.44 23.55
N GLY A 94 16.21 -25.44 24.41
CA GLY A 94 17.12 -25.61 25.56
C GLY A 94 18.58 -25.85 25.15
N LYS A 95 18.81 -26.34 23.93
CA LYS A 95 20.13 -26.50 23.30
C LYS A 95 20.03 -25.94 21.88
N GLY A 96 20.75 -24.83 21.59
CA GLY A 96 20.80 -24.20 20.29
C GLY A 96 20.46 -22.71 20.30
N PRO A 97 20.70 -21.99 19.20
CA PRO A 97 20.38 -20.58 19.08
C PRO A 97 18.86 -20.35 19.08
N ALA A 98 18.43 -19.21 19.64
CA ALA A 98 17.05 -18.80 19.56
C ALA A 98 16.71 -18.37 18.12
N PHE A 99 15.51 -18.71 17.67
CA PHE A 99 14.98 -18.37 16.34
C PHE A 99 13.57 -17.84 16.44
N VAL A 100 13.14 -17.13 15.40
CA VAL A 100 11.78 -16.57 15.30
C VAL A 100 11.07 -17.24 14.13
N ARG A 101 9.91 -17.82 14.41
CA ARG A 101 8.99 -18.34 13.39
C ARG A 101 7.89 -17.31 13.17
N SER A 102 7.64 -16.92 11.94
CA SER A 102 6.63 -15.92 11.59
C SER A 102 5.72 -16.40 10.47
N LYS A 103 4.44 -15.99 10.54
CA LYS A 103 3.49 -16.12 9.44
C LYS A 103 3.39 -14.77 8.74
N LEU A 104 3.74 -14.77 7.47
CA LEU A 104 3.85 -13.59 6.64
C LEU A 104 2.80 -13.65 5.55
N LYS A 105 1.96 -12.62 5.44
CA LYS A 105 0.99 -12.45 4.38
C LYS A 105 1.59 -11.55 3.31
N ASN A 106 1.72 -12.07 2.10
CA ASN A 106 2.13 -11.28 0.95
C ASN A 106 1.00 -10.32 0.57
N LEU A 107 1.27 -9.01 0.54
CA LEU A 107 0.26 -8.00 0.23
C LEU A 107 -0.15 -7.97 -1.25
N GLU A 108 0.72 -8.43 -2.16
CA GLU A 108 0.40 -8.48 -3.59
C GLU A 108 -0.52 -9.65 -3.96
N ASN A 109 -0.36 -10.80 -3.31
CA ASN A 109 -1.02 -12.05 -3.68
C ASN A 109 -1.98 -12.58 -2.60
N GLY A 110 -2.03 -11.94 -1.43
CA GLY A 110 -2.83 -12.38 -0.28
C GLY A 110 -2.39 -13.71 0.36
N ARG A 111 -1.34 -14.37 -0.18
CA ARG A 111 -0.90 -15.69 0.30
C ARG A 111 -0.16 -15.57 1.62
N VAL A 112 -0.49 -16.45 2.56
CA VAL A 112 0.21 -16.59 3.83
C VAL A 112 1.29 -17.66 3.69
N LEU A 113 2.54 -17.31 4.04
CA LEU A 113 3.64 -18.24 4.11
C LEU A 113 4.29 -18.22 5.49
N GLU A 114 4.83 -19.35 5.90
CA GLU A 114 5.59 -19.46 7.13
C GLU A 114 7.07 -19.27 6.82
N ASN A 115 7.71 -18.36 7.53
CA ASN A 115 9.15 -18.12 7.45
C ASN A 115 9.80 -18.27 8.82
N THR A 116 11.01 -18.82 8.84
CA THR A 116 11.79 -19.00 10.05
C THR A 116 13.08 -18.20 9.96
N PHE A 117 13.23 -17.19 10.79
CA PHE A 117 14.47 -16.45 10.95
C PHE A 117 15.40 -17.23 11.86
N SER A 118 16.49 -17.73 11.31
CA SER A 118 17.42 -18.63 11.98
C SER A 118 18.17 -18.00 13.17
N SER A 119 18.19 -16.66 13.24
CA SER A 119 18.81 -15.89 14.31
C SER A 119 17.93 -14.73 14.72
N VAL A 120 17.81 -14.53 16.03
CA VAL A 120 17.12 -13.37 16.62
C VAL A 120 17.75 -12.04 16.22
N SER A 121 19.06 -12.04 15.90
CA SER A 121 19.81 -10.87 15.47
C SER A 121 19.81 -10.66 13.95
N GLN A 122 19.06 -11.46 13.19
CA GLN A 122 18.93 -11.29 11.75
C GLN A 122 18.31 -9.94 11.43
N LYS A 123 18.94 -9.17 10.56
CA LYS A 123 18.46 -7.88 10.11
C LYS A 123 17.36 -8.08 9.06
N ILE A 124 16.30 -7.32 9.19
CA ILE A 124 15.11 -7.33 8.34
C ILE A 124 14.78 -5.90 7.98
N GLU A 125 14.41 -5.65 6.75
CA GLU A 125 14.02 -4.34 6.27
C GLU A 125 12.54 -4.09 6.61
N GLN A 126 12.27 -3.05 7.39
CA GLN A 126 10.92 -2.64 7.73
C GLN A 126 10.42 -1.64 6.69
N VAL A 127 9.23 -1.90 6.14
CA VAL A 127 8.51 -0.99 5.27
C VAL A 127 7.52 -0.18 6.09
N ARG A 128 7.54 1.14 5.94
CA ARG A 128 6.51 2.00 6.52
C ARG A 128 5.31 2.02 5.61
N VAL A 129 4.15 1.82 6.22
CA VAL A 129 2.86 1.85 5.52
C VAL A 129 1.96 2.90 6.16
N GLU A 130 1.21 3.60 5.34
CA GLU A 130 0.15 4.52 5.73
C GLU A 130 -1.19 3.96 5.27
N ARG A 131 -2.23 4.16 6.07
CA ARG A 131 -3.62 3.84 5.72
C ARG A 131 -4.35 5.13 5.44
N ARG A 132 -4.98 5.20 4.28
CA ARG A 132 -5.77 6.35 3.87
C ARG A 132 -7.19 5.89 3.51
N PRO A 133 -8.24 6.61 3.98
CA PRO A 133 -9.62 6.25 3.68
C PRO A 133 -10.00 6.70 2.26
N TYR A 134 -10.55 5.78 1.49
CA TYR A 134 -11.08 6.01 0.16
C TYR A 134 -12.51 5.50 0.06
N GLN A 135 -13.32 6.14 -0.75
CA GLN A 135 -14.67 5.73 -1.06
C GLN A 135 -14.71 5.06 -2.44
N PHE A 136 -15.30 3.87 -2.51
CA PHE A 136 -15.54 3.20 -3.78
C PHE A 136 -16.57 3.97 -4.60
N THR A 137 -16.30 4.20 -5.88
CA THR A 137 -17.19 4.94 -6.79
C THR A 137 -17.81 4.05 -7.85
N TYR A 138 -16.99 3.40 -8.67
CA TYR A 138 -17.44 2.50 -9.72
C TYR A 138 -16.32 1.51 -10.09
N GLU A 139 -16.67 0.49 -10.87
CA GLU A 139 -15.71 -0.44 -11.44
C GLU A 139 -15.70 -0.36 -12.97
N ASP A 140 -14.55 -0.65 -13.55
CA ASP A 140 -14.37 -0.81 -14.97
C ASP A 140 -13.51 -2.03 -15.31
N ASP A 141 -13.18 -2.19 -16.60
CA ASP A 141 -12.32 -3.29 -17.08
C ASP A 141 -10.87 -3.18 -16.58
N LEU A 142 -10.44 -2.01 -16.14
CA LEU A 142 -9.08 -1.74 -15.65
C LEU A 142 -8.94 -1.96 -14.15
N GLY A 143 -10.05 -1.94 -13.40
CA GLY A 143 -10.03 -2.11 -11.96
C GLY A 143 -11.20 -1.46 -11.23
N ALA A 144 -11.01 -1.17 -9.98
CA ALA A 144 -11.96 -0.48 -9.13
C ALA A 144 -11.49 0.96 -8.87
N HIS A 145 -12.39 1.92 -9.07
CA HIS A 145 -12.13 3.34 -8.89
C HIS A 145 -12.54 3.80 -7.51
N PHE A 146 -11.64 4.52 -6.86
CA PHE A 146 -11.82 5.03 -5.51
C PHE A 146 -11.52 6.51 -5.46
N MET A 147 -12.25 7.23 -4.65
CA MET A 147 -12.06 8.66 -4.40
C MET A 147 -11.61 8.87 -2.96
N HIS A 148 -10.54 9.63 -2.77
CA HIS A 148 -10.05 9.97 -1.43
C HIS A 148 -11.09 10.81 -0.68
N CYS A 149 -11.40 10.47 0.58
CA CYS A 149 -12.48 11.13 1.32
C CYS A 149 -12.24 12.61 1.63
N GLU A 150 -10.97 13.06 1.66
CA GLU A 150 -10.60 14.43 2.01
C GLU A 150 -10.12 15.26 0.81
N THR A 151 -9.24 14.67 -0.04
CA THR A 151 -8.63 15.39 -1.17
C THR A 151 -9.43 15.27 -2.46
N PHE A 152 -10.39 14.32 -2.54
CA PHE A 152 -11.19 14.01 -3.73
C PHE A 152 -10.34 13.58 -4.94
N GLU A 153 -9.13 13.10 -4.69
CA GLU A 153 -8.28 12.51 -5.71
C GLU A 153 -8.78 11.10 -6.05
N GLU A 154 -8.87 10.82 -7.33
CA GLU A 154 -9.30 9.52 -7.84
C GLU A 154 -8.09 8.61 -8.09
N ILE A 155 -8.20 7.36 -7.66
CA ILE A 155 -7.21 6.32 -7.90
C ILE A 155 -7.88 5.08 -8.47
N ASN A 156 -7.15 4.31 -9.26
CA ASN A 156 -7.57 3.00 -9.76
C ASN A 156 -6.75 1.90 -9.06
N ILE A 157 -7.42 0.88 -8.56
CA ILE A 157 -6.80 -0.26 -7.86
C ILE A 157 -7.23 -1.55 -8.53
N ASP A 158 -6.26 -2.43 -8.80
CA ASP A 158 -6.54 -3.78 -9.30
C ASP A 158 -7.42 -4.57 -8.33
N LYS A 159 -8.46 -5.25 -8.83
CA LYS A 159 -9.37 -6.07 -8.02
C LYS A 159 -8.65 -7.15 -7.20
N ASN A 160 -7.50 -7.62 -7.66
CA ASN A 160 -6.68 -8.62 -6.97
C ASN A 160 -6.02 -8.10 -5.67
N LEU A 161 -5.84 -6.77 -5.55
CA LEU A 161 -5.27 -6.12 -4.37
C LEU A 161 -6.33 -5.84 -3.29
N ILE A 162 -7.62 -6.07 -3.60
CA ILE A 162 -8.74 -5.81 -2.69
C ILE A 162 -9.19 -7.15 -2.10
N GLU A 163 -9.09 -7.28 -0.77
CA GLU A 163 -9.59 -8.46 -0.09
C GLU A 163 -11.11 -8.48 -0.05
N ASN A 164 -11.69 -9.63 -0.44
CA ASN A 164 -13.13 -9.83 -0.46
C ASN A 164 -13.89 -8.77 -1.27
N TYR A 165 -13.35 -8.43 -2.45
CA TYR A 165 -13.92 -7.46 -3.39
C TYR A 165 -15.44 -7.69 -3.64
N ASP A 166 -15.87 -8.94 -3.70
CA ASP A 166 -17.26 -9.34 -3.92
C ASP A 166 -18.23 -8.90 -2.80
N LEU A 167 -17.73 -8.49 -1.64
CA LEU A 167 -18.53 -7.92 -0.54
C LEU A 167 -18.53 -6.39 -0.54
N MET A 168 -17.93 -5.74 -1.53
CA MET A 168 -17.84 -4.29 -1.59
C MET A 168 -19.14 -3.71 -2.17
N ALA A 169 -19.77 -2.82 -1.41
CA ALA A 169 -20.95 -2.08 -1.84
C ALA A 169 -20.59 -0.72 -2.44
N ASP A 170 -21.44 -0.19 -3.32
CA ASP A 170 -21.29 1.13 -3.91
C ASP A 170 -21.24 2.21 -2.82
N GLY A 171 -20.30 3.14 -2.95
CA GLY A 171 -20.12 4.23 -2.00
C GLY A 171 -19.48 3.84 -0.67
N GLN A 172 -19.02 2.61 -0.53
CA GLN A 172 -18.38 2.12 0.69
C GLN A 172 -17.00 2.72 0.89
N VAL A 173 -16.68 3.07 2.15
CA VAL A 173 -15.34 3.51 2.54
C VAL A 173 -14.47 2.30 2.82
N VAL A 174 -13.29 2.26 2.22
CA VAL A 174 -12.24 1.24 2.40
C VAL A 174 -10.94 1.90 2.89
N GLU A 175 -10.12 1.13 3.57
CA GLU A 175 -8.77 1.57 3.95
C GLU A 175 -7.75 1.07 2.93
N VAL A 176 -7.12 1.99 2.22
CA VAL A 176 -6.06 1.68 1.26
C VAL A 176 -4.71 1.82 1.94
N MET A 177 -3.90 0.77 1.87
CA MET A 177 -2.53 0.77 2.41
C MET A 177 -1.55 1.22 1.34
N TYR A 178 -0.80 2.28 1.67
CA TYR A 178 0.26 2.85 0.86
C TYR A 178 1.62 2.58 1.47
N ARG A 179 2.59 2.32 0.62
CA ARG A 179 4.00 2.34 0.99
C ARG A 179 4.49 3.79 1.03
N THR A 180 5.01 4.23 2.18
CA THR A 180 5.45 5.63 2.39
C THR A 180 6.62 6.04 1.48
N ASP A 181 7.46 5.09 1.04
CA ASP A 181 8.69 5.38 0.27
C ASP A 181 8.41 5.79 -1.18
N ASN A 182 7.36 5.28 -1.79
CA ASN A 182 7.06 5.46 -3.21
C ASN A 182 5.58 5.71 -3.51
N ASP A 183 4.75 5.93 -2.48
CA ASP A 183 3.29 6.06 -2.57
C ASP A 183 2.61 4.96 -3.40
N ALA A 184 3.21 3.76 -3.42
CA ALA A 184 2.62 2.63 -4.11
C ALA A 184 1.50 2.01 -3.28
N VAL A 185 0.38 1.68 -3.94
CA VAL A 185 -0.72 0.94 -3.34
C VAL A 185 -0.26 -0.50 -3.09
N LEU A 186 -0.39 -0.97 -1.86
CA LEU A 186 -0.05 -2.34 -1.47
C LEU A 186 -1.29 -3.24 -1.43
N SER A 187 -2.35 -2.78 -0.79
CA SER A 187 -3.63 -3.49 -0.70
C SER A 187 -4.74 -2.53 -0.28
N ALA A 188 -5.99 -2.96 -0.47
CA ALA A 188 -7.16 -2.27 0.06
C ALA A 188 -7.96 -3.26 0.94
N GLU A 189 -8.30 -2.82 2.14
CA GLU A 189 -9.05 -3.60 3.12
C GLU A 189 -10.44 -3.00 3.31
N LEU A 190 -11.47 -3.86 3.25
CA LEU A 190 -12.82 -3.46 3.61
C LEU A 190 -12.93 -3.29 5.13
N PRO A 191 -13.87 -2.45 5.62
CA PRO A 191 -14.17 -2.42 7.05
C PRO A 191 -14.57 -3.82 7.54
N PRO A 192 -14.27 -4.15 8.80
CA PRO A 192 -14.49 -5.50 9.34
C PRO A 192 -15.96 -5.91 9.33
N ILE A 193 -16.86 -4.95 9.38
CA ILE A 193 -18.32 -5.19 9.36
C ILE A 193 -18.92 -4.30 8.29
N VAL A 194 -19.75 -4.89 7.44
CA VAL A 194 -20.46 -4.23 6.33
C VAL A 194 -21.96 -4.51 6.42
N ASP A 195 -22.76 -3.49 6.20
CA ASP A 195 -24.20 -3.58 6.15
C ASP A 195 -24.65 -3.99 4.73
N MET A 196 -25.40 -5.07 4.61
CA MET A 196 -25.86 -5.62 3.32
C MET A 196 -27.33 -5.97 3.37
N GLU A 197 -27.99 -5.95 2.21
CA GLU A 197 -29.37 -6.39 2.06
C GLU A 197 -29.42 -7.76 1.38
N VAL A 198 -30.25 -8.65 1.91
CA VAL A 198 -30.46 -9.98 1.34
C VAL A 198 -31.44 -9.87 0.16
N VAL A 199 -30.92 -10.08 -1.04
CA VAL A 199 -31.70 -10.05 -2.29
C VAL A 199 -32.47 -11.36 -2.49
N TYR A 200 -31.80 -12.49 -2.23
CA TYR A 200 -32.40 -13.81 -2.41
C TYR A 200 -31.93 -14.79 -1.34
N THR A 201 -32.84 -15.60 -0.84
CA THR A 201 -32.53 -16.72 0.06
C THR A 201 -33.61 -17.79 -0.05
N GLU A 202 -33.23 -19.04 0.13
CA GLU A 202 -34.18 -20.15 0.16
C GLU A 202 -35.07 -20.07 1.40
N PRO A 203 -36.36 -20.45 1.30
CA PRO A 203 -37.24 -20.54 2.46
C PRO A 203 -36.69 -21.61 3.43
N GLY A 204 -36.59 -21.26 4.70
CA GLY A 204 -36.19 -22.23 5.73
C GLY A 204 -37.21 -23.35 5.87
N ILE A 205 -36.79 -24.60 5.66
CA ILE A 205 -37.65 -25.77 5.82
C ILE A 205 -37.88 -25.99 7.32
N LYS A 206 -39.13 -25.93 7.75
CA LYS A 206 -39.57 -26.29 9.13
C LYS A 206 -39.41 -27.78 9.35
N GLY A 207 -38.27 -28.25 9.74
CA GLY A 207 -37.99 -29.67 9.99
C GLY A 207 -36.57 -29.92 10.44
N ASP A 208 -35.70 -29.02 10.10
CA ASP A 208 -34.25 -29.10 10.42
C ASP A 208 -33.87 -28.48 11.77
N THR A 209 -34.84 -28.36 12.68
CA THR A 209 -34.64 -27.78 14.01
C THR A 209 -33.84 -28.67 14.98
N ALA A 210 -33.35 -29.82 14.52
CA ALA A 210 -32.57 -30.72 15.37
C ALA A 210 -31.10 -30.34 15.53
N SER A 211 -30.54 -29.43 14.67
CA SER A 211 -29.21 -28.89 14.84
C SER A 211 -29.26 -27.36 14.99
N THR A 212 -28.82 -26.87 16.11
CA THR A 212 -28.88 -25.46 16.56
C THR A 212 -28.10 -24.47 15.64
N ASN A 213 -27.45 -24.93 14.57
CA ASN A 213 -26.57 -24.16 13.68
C ASN A 213 -26.87 -24.40 12.19
N SER A 214 -28.10 -24.66 11.80
CA SER A 214 -28.44 -24.78 10.38
C SER A 214 -28.33 -23.41 9.69
N LEU A 215 -27.44 -23.31 8.74
CA LEU A 215 -27.22 -22.12 7.91
C LEU A 215 -27.73 -22.38 6.51
N LYS A 216 -28.33 -21.38 5.88
CA LYS A 216 -28.75 -21.41 4.48
C LYS A 216 -27.97 -20.41 3.64
N PRO A 217 -27.79 -20.67 2.34
CA PRO A 217 -27.19 -19.71 1.45
C PRO A 217 -28.15 -18.52 1.23
N ALA A 218 -27.58 -17.33 1.21
CA ALA A 218 -28.27 -16.09 0.88
C ALA A 218 -27.39 -15.26 -0.07
N THR A 219 -28.01 -14.71 -1.11
CA THR A 219 -27.35 -13.77 -2.01
C THR A 219 -27.66 -12.36 -1.55
N VAL A 220 -26.60 -11.55 -1.37
CA VAL A 220 -26.69 -10.15 -0.95
C VAL A 220 -26.71 -9.22 -2.16
N ASN A 221 -26.96 -7.94 -1.93
CA ASN A 221 -27.07 -6.90 -2.96
C ASN A 221 -25.81 -6.76 -3.85
N THR A 222 -24.63 -7.13 -3.36
CA THR A 222 -23.37 -7.15 -4.14
C THR A 222 -23.24 -8.39 -5.05
N GLY A 223 -24.19 -9.34 -4.99
CA GLY A 223 -24.14 -10.61 -5.74
C GLY A 223 -23.36 -11.72 -5.02
N ALA A 224 -22.71 -11.43 -3.90
CA ALA A 224 -21.98 -12.43 -3.13
C ALA A 224 -22.95 -13.39 -2.42
N THR A 225 -22.52 -14.65 -2.26
CA THR A 225 -23.28 -15.65 -1.51
C THR A 225 -22.65 -15.88 -0.14
N ILE A 226 -23.43 -15.68 0.90
CA ILE A 226 -23.03 -15.88 2.30
C ILE A 226 -23.94 -16.86 3.01
N LYS A 227 -23.45 -17.46 4.08
CA LYS A 227 -24.25 -18.37 4.91
C LYS A 227 -24.94 -17.60 6.03
N VAL A 228 -26.27 -17.65 6.07
CA VAL A 228 -27.09 -16.95 7.06
C VAL A 228 -27.96 -17.94 7.85
N PRO A 229 -28.39 -17.61 9.08
CA PRO A 229 -29.36 -18.41 9.86
C PRO A 229 -30.67 -18.54 9.16
N LEU A 230 -31.43 -19.62 9.47
CA LEU A 230 -32.70 -19.93 8.82
C LEU A 230 -33.79 -18.86 8.97
N PHE A 231 -33.74 -18.04 10.01
CA PHE A 231 -34.73 -16.98 10.28
C PHE A 231 -34.60 -15.74 9.41
N ILE A 232 -33.50 -15.60 8.65
CA ILE A 232 -33.29 -14.47 7.74
C ILE A 232 -34.12 -14.65 6.48
N ASN A 233 -34.83 -13.61 6.06
CA ASN A 233 -35.65 -13.59 4.87
C ASN A 233 -35.12 -12.63 3.81
N THR A 234 -35.63 -12.74 2.61
CA THR A 234 -35.37 -11.78 1.52
C THR A 234 -35.86 -10.39 1.95
N GLY A 235 -35.05 -9.35 1.70
CA GLY A 235 -35.30 -7.98 2.11
C GLY A 235 -34.78 -7.63 3.53
N ASP A 236 -34.26 -8.60 4.27
CA ASP A 236 -33.65 -8.31 5.57
C ASP A 236 -32.28 -7.64 5.39
N LYS A 237 -32.02 -6.61 6.23
CA LYS A 237 -30.70 -5.99 6.33
C LYS A 237 -29.87 -6.71 7.37
N ILE A 238 -28.69 -7.10 6.99
CA ILE A 238 -27.77 -7.88 7.83
C ILE A 238 -26.41 -7.23 7.88
N ARG A 239 -25.70 -7.47 8.95
CA ARG A 239 -24.27 -7.20 9.09
C ARG A 239 -23.48 -8.45 8.79
N VAL A 240 -22.44 -8.28 7.99
CA VAL A 240 -21.55 -9.36 7.56
C VAL A 240 -20.13 -9.02 8.00
N ASP A 241 -19.47 -9.99 8.61
CA ASP A 241 -18.04 -9.90 8.89
C ASP A 241 -17.28 -10.18 7.57
N THR A 242 -16.55 -9.19 7.09
CA THR A 242 -15.82 -9.27 5.82
C THR A 242 -14.65 -10.25 5.87
N ARG A 243 -14.02 -10.45 7.03
CA ARG A 243 -12.84 -11.33 7.19
C ARG A 243 -13.23 -12.80 7.14
N THR A 244 -14.30 -13.16 7.87
CA THR A 244 -14.78 -14.54 7.98
C THR A 244 -15.84 -14.88 6.94
N ARG A 245 -16.37 -13.88 6.22
CA ARG A 245 -17.51 -13.98 5.28
C ARG A 245 -18.73 -14.60 5.94
N ALA A 246 -18.95 -14.28 7.20
CA ALA A 246 -20.01 -14.86 8.01
C ALA A 246 -21.03 -13.80 8.41
N TYR A 247 -22.28 -14.27 8.57
CA TYR A 247 -23.32 -13.45 9.18
C TYR A 247 -22.92 -13.04 10.61
N TYR A 248 -23.02 -11.75 10.92
CA TYR A 248 -22.76 -11.19 12.23
C TYR A 248 -24.06 -10.94 13.01
N GLU A 249 -24.93 -10.06 12.51
CA GLU A 249 -26.22 -9.76 13.12
C GLU A 249 -27.23 -9.22 12.10
N ARG A 250 -28.52 -9.20 12.50
CA ARG A 250 -29.61 -8.59 11.72
C ARG A 250 -29.84 -7.16 12.19
N ILE A 251 -29.91 -6.24 11.26
CA ILE A 251 -30.27 -4.85 11.51
C ILE A 251 -31.80 -4.76 11.61
N LYS A 252 -32.31 -4.13 12.66
CA LYS A 252 -33.75 -3.92 12.89
C LYS A 252 -34.22 -2.65 12.21
#